data_5336de76d002721bce8f168ba515fd85
#
_entry.id   5336de76d002721bce8f168ba515fd85
#
_cell.length_a   1.000
_cell.length_b   1.000
_cell.length_c   1.000
_cell.angle_alpha   90.00
_cell.angle_beta   90.00
_cell.angle_gamma   90.00
#
_symmetry.space_group_name_H-M   'P 1'
#
loop_
_entity.id
_entity.type
_entity.pdbx_description
1 polymer ?
#
loop_
_entity_poly.entity_id
_entity_poly.type
_entity_poly.pdbx_seq_one_letter_code
_entity_poly.pdbx_strand_id
1 'polypeptide(L)'
;MLKKFIIGIFKPKFLFRYIVKSKAKSCKGRLSVNGFSTVNNNTHLGYNVNFNGMKITGKGRCTIGDNFHSGTNCQIMTDYHNYDCGTKIPYD
;
A
#
# COMPACT_ATOMS: atom_id res chain seq x y z
N MET A 1 23.97 -22.69 5.88
CA MET A 1 22.91 -23.58 6.30
C MET A 1 21.85 -22.85 7.12
N LEU A 2 22.22 -22.31 8.20
CA LEU A 2 21.28 -21.58 9.03
C LEU A 2 20.70 -20.39 8.30
N LYS A 3 21.52 -19.69 7.57
CA LYS A 3 21.09 -18.56 6.80
C LYS A 3 20.01 -18.95 5.80
N LYS A 4 20.20 -20.06 5.13
CA LYS A 4 19.27 -20.53 4.15
C LYS A 4 17.94 -20.89 4.81
N PHE A 5 18.03 -21.47 5.98
CA PHE A 5 16.86 -21.84 6.71
C PHE A 5 16.05 -20.60 7.11
N ILE A 6 16.75 -19.58 7.56
CA ILE A 6 16.10 -18.33 7.94
C ILE A 6 15.40 -17.70 6.75
N ILE A 7 16.03 -17.73 5.60
CA ILE A 7 15.41 -17.19 4.40
C ILE A 7 14.16 -17.96 4.05
N GLY A 8 14.17 -19.26 4.29
CA GLY A 8 13.00 -20.07 4.01
C GLY A 8 11.84 -19.75 4.93
N ILE A 9 12.13 -19.33 6.15
CA ILE A 9 11.11 -18.97 7.09
C ILE A 9 10.60 -17.55 6.82
N PHE A 10 11.52 -16.65 6.55
CA PHE A 10 11.15 -15.27 6.34
C PHE A 10 10.85 -15.08 4.88
N LYS A 11 9.63 -15.10 4.52
CA LYS A 11 9.22 -14.85 3.14
C LYS A 11 8.91 -13.38 2.97
N PRO A 12 9.62 -12.69 2.09
CA PRO A 12 9.41 -11.25 1.91
C PRO A 12 7.95 -10.87 1.65
N LYS A 13 7.24 -11.68 0.86
CA LYS A 13 5.85 -11.38 0.57
C LYS A 13 4.99 -11.40 1.82
N PHE A 14 5.25 -12.31 2.70
CA PHE A 14 4.50 -12.42 3.94
C PHE A 14 4.76 -11.20 4.81
N LEU A 15 6.01 -10.79 4.89
CA LEU A 15 6.40 -9.63 5.66
C LEU A 15 5.80 -8.35 5.08
N PHE A 16 5.84 -8.21 3.77
CA PHE A 16 5.28 -7.05 3.10
C PHE A 16 3.79 -6.95 3.35
N ARG A 17 3.11 -8.07 3.29
CA ARG A 17 1.68 -8.11 3.54
C ARG A 17 1.38 -7.69 4.97
N TYR A 18 2.17 -8.16 5.90
CA TYR A 18 1.98 -7.83 7.30
C TYR A 18 2.14 -6.32 7.53
N ILE A 19 3.15 -5.74 6.93
CA ILE A 19 3.40 -4.31 7.07
C ILE A 19 2.20 -3.50 6.58
N VAL A 20 1.68 -3.85 5.42
CA VAL A 20 0.55 -3.13 4.85
C VAL A 20 -0.70 -3.35 5.69
N LYS A 21 -0.98 -4.59 6.02
CA LYS A 21 -2.20 -4.91 6.74
C LYS A 21 -2.24 -4.33 8.14
N SER A 22 -1.10 -4.28 8.80
CA SER A 22 -1.05 -3.75 10.15
C SER A 22 -1.22 -2.24 10.18
N LYS A 23 -0.86 -1.57 9.09
CA LYS A 23 -0.95 -0.11 9.06
C LYS A 23 -2.29 0.37 8.52
N ALA A 24 -2.88 -0.36 7.59
CA ALA A 24 -4.12 0.06 6.96
C ALA A 24 -5.26 0.15 7.97
N LYS A 25 -6.15 1.08 7.74
CA LYS A 25 -7.29 1.27 8.62
C LYS A 25 -8.26 0.10 8.54
N SER A 26 -8.46 -0.41 7.35
CA SER A 26 -9.34 -1.55 7.16
C SER A 26 -8.92 -2.34 5.94
N CYS A 27 -9.28 -3.61 5.94
CA CYS A 27 -9.01 -4.50 4.82
C CYS A 27 -10.16 -5.49 4.77
N LYS A 28 -10.96 -5.42 3.72
CA LYS A 28 -12.18 -6.22 3.67
C LYS A 28 -11.93 -7.68 3.34
N GLY A 29 -10.88 -7.98 2.65
CA GLY A 29 -10.65 -9.36 2.27
C GLY A 29 -9.21 -9.64 1.92
N ARG A 30 -9.02 -10.45 0.88
CA ARG A 30 -7.70 -10.91 0.51
C ARG A 30 -6.77 -9.78 0.12
N LEU A 31 -5.56 -9.84 0.62
CA LEU A 31 -4.51 -8.87 0.30
C LEU A 31 -3.25 -9.62 -0.09
N SER A 32 -2.73 -9.33 -1.26
CA SER A 32 -1.45 -9.87 -1.72
C SER A 32 -0.49 -8.72 -1.91
N VAL A 33 0.71 -8.85 -1.37
CA VAL A 33 1.73 -7.81 -1.49
C VAL A 33 3.00 -8.48 -1.97
N ASN A 34 3.30 -8.30 -3.24
CA ASN A 34 4.42 -8.99 -3.88
C ASN A 34 5.70 -8.17 -3.93
N GLY A 35 5.63 -6.90 -3.69
CA GLY A 35 6.79 -6.02 -3.59
C GLY A 35 6.65 -5.17 -2.36
N PHE A 36 7.75 -4.64 -1.87
CA PHE A 36 7.70 -3.83 -0.67
C PHE A 36 6.71 -2.69 -0.85
N SER A 37 5.78 -2.56 0.07
CA SER A 37 4.71 -1.57 -0.02
C SER A 37 4.44 -0.99 1.35
N THR A 38 4.06 0.27 1.37
CA THR A 38 3.67 0.93 2.62
C THR A 38 2.40 1.73 2.36
N VAL A 39 1.60 1.87 3.40
CA VAL A 39 0.38 2.66 3.31
C VAL A 39 0.31 3.57 4.53
N ASN A 40 -0.57 4.54 4.49
CA ASN A 40 -0.78 5.38 5.67
C ASN A 40 -1.87 4.72 6.53
N ASN A 41 -2.08 5.26 7.72
CA ASN A 41 -3.02 4.66 8.65
C ASN A 41 -4.47 5.06 8.39
N ASN A 42 -4.73 5.70 7.27
CA ASN A 42 -6.07 6.05 6.86
C ASN A 42 -6.40 5.43 5.51
N THR A 43 -5.77 4.31 5.22
CA THR A 43 -5.97 3.57 3.98
C THR A 43 -7.00 2.47 4.20
N HIS A 44 -7.99 2.42 3.33
CA HIS A 44 -9.04 1.42 3.38
C HIS A 44 -8.92 0.52 2.17
N LEU A 45 -8.77 -0.76 2.41
CA LEU A 45 -8.57 -1.73 1.34
C LEU A 45 -9.83 -2.55 1.10
N GLY A 46 -10.16 -2.76 -0.15
CA GLY A 46 -11.32 -3.57 -0.51
C GLY A 46 -10.99 -5.05 -0.53
N TYR A 47 -11.75 -5.78 -1.34
CA TYR A 47 -11.53 -7.22 -1.50
C TYR A 47 -10.52 -7.47 -2.60
N ASN A 48 -9.67 -8.46 -2.40
CA ASN A 48 -8.76 -8.93 -3.44
C ASN A 48 -7.86 -7.81 -3.96
N VAL A 49 -7.12 -7.20 -3.04
CA VAL A 49 -6.19 -6.11 -3.39
C VAL A 49 -4.80 -6.71 -3.59
N ASN A 50 -4.16 -6.30 -4.66
CA ASN A 50 -2.84 -6.80 -5.04
C ASN A 50 -1.87 -5.64 -5.24
N PHE A 51 -0.84 -5.57 -4.41
CA PHE A 51 0.18 -4.53 -4.53
C PHE A 51 1.49 -5.16 -5.00
N ASN A 52 2.11 -4.51 -5.97
CA ASN A 52 3.43 -4.93 -6.44
C ASN A 52 4.46 -3.83 -6.21
N GLY A 53 4.28 -3.06 -5.18
CA GLY A 53 5.17 -1.95 -4.88
C GLY A 53 4.37 -0.66 -4.79
N MET A 54 3.56 -0.54 -3.74
CA MET A 54 2.69 0.62 -3.55
C MET A 54 3.21 1.45 -2.40
N LYS A 55 3.17 2.75 -2.55
CA LYS A 55 3.52 3.65 -1.47
C LYS A 55 2.42 4.68 -1.34
N ILE A 56 1.73 4.66 -0.22
CA ILE A 56 0.67 5.63 0.05
C ILE A 56 1.12 6.49 1.21
N THR A 57 1.30 7.77 0.95
CA THR A 57 1.85 8.69 1.93
C THR A 57 0.84 9.78 2.26
N GLY A 58 1.16 10.54 3.32
CA GLY A 58 0.30 11.61 3.78
C GLY A 58 -0.65 11.12 4.86
N LYS A 59 -1.57 11.95 5.26
CA LYS A 59 -2.52 11.62 6.31
C LYS A 59 -3.93 11.49 5.80
N GLY A 60 -4.14 11.76 4.54
CA GLY A 60 -5.47 11.76 3.97
C GLY A 60 -6.01 10.36 3.76
N ARG A 61 -7.31 10.28 3.61
CA ARG A 61 -7.98 9.00 3.40
C ARG A 61 -7.70 8.50 1.99
N CYS A 62 -7.39 7.23 1.88
CA CYS A 62 -7.21 6.58 0.61
C CYS A 62 -8.02 5.29 0.60
N THR A 63 -8.94 5.17 -0.34
CA THR A 63 -9.76 3.98 -0.46
C THR A 63 -9.37 3.23 -1.72
N ILE A 64 -8.96 1.98 -1.56
CA ILE A 64 -8.60 1.12 -2.68
C ILE A 64 -9.77 0.18 -2.91
N GLY A 65 -10.29 0.19 -4.12
CA GLY A 65 -11.46 -0.62 -4.44
C GLY A 65 -11.14 -2.10 -4.59
N ASP A 66 -12.17 -2.86 -4.92
CA ASP A 66 -12.02 -4.31 -5.06
C ASP A 66 -11.26 -4.67 -6.31
N ASN A 67 -10.54 -5.78 -6.24
CA ASN A 67 -9.79 -6.32 -7.38
C ASN A 67 -8.75 -5.36 -7.91
N PHE A 68 -8.22 -4.53 -7.04
CA PHE A 68 -7.20 -3.57 -7.43
C PHE A 68 -5.86 -4.26 -7.62
N HIS A 69 -5.14 -3.85 -8.63
CA HIS A 69 -3.85 -4.42 -8.92
C HIS A 69 -2.88 -3.28 -9.28
N SER A 70 -1.87 -3.09 -8.48
CA SER A 70 -0.90 -2.03 -8.78
C SER A 70 0.28 -2.61 -9.55
N GLY A 71 0.90 -1.76 -10.36
CA GLY A 71 2.18 -2.12 -10.94
C GLY A 71 3.30 -1.85 -9.95
N THR A 72 4.52 -1.93 -10.42
CA THR A 72 5.66 -1.66 -9.56
C THR A 72 5.83 -0.15 -9.40
N ASN A 73 6.37 0.24 -8.26
CA ASN A 73 6.69 1.65 -7.99
C ASN A 73 5.48 2.59 -8.11
N CYS A 74 4.32 2.15 -7.71
CA CYS A 74 3.16 3.02 -7.66
C CYS A 74 3.22 3.89 -6.43
N GLN A 75 2.76 5.11 -6.55
CA GLN A 75 2.79 6.03 -5.43
C GLN A 75 1.52 6.86 -5.41
N ILE A 76 0.91 6.97 -4.25
CA ILE A 76 -0.25 7.81 -4.03
C ILE A 76 0.07 8.78 -2.91
N MET A 77 -0.10 10.05 -3.17
CA MET A 77 0.13 11.08 -2.17
C MET A 77 -1.22 11.66 -1.79
N THR A 78 -1.55 11.59 -0.51
CA THR A 78 -2.87 12.00 -0.05
C THR A 78 -2.92 13.40 0.57
N ASP A 79 -1.74 14.01 0.79
CA ASP A 79 -1.71 15.36 1.32
C ASP A 79 -1.33 16.30 0.23
N TYR A 80 -2.26 17.16 -0.18
CA TYR A 80 -1.81 18.05 -1.09
C TYR A 80 -1.96 19.32 -0.51
N HIS A 81 -1.56 19.79 0.32
CA HIS A 81 -1.83 20.95 0.74
C HIS A 81 -1.38 21.97 -0.13
N ASN A 82 -1.30 22.34 -0.73
CA ASN A 82 -0.97 23.38 -1.49
C ASN A 82 -1.92 23.72 -2.41
N TYR A 83 -2.26 23.67 -2.29
CA TYR A 83 -2.88 23.83 -2.97
C TYR A 83 -3.64 24.32 -3.10
N ASP A 84 -3.69 24.95 -3.09
CA ASP A 84 -4.18 25.46 -3.34
C ASP A 84 -4.43 25.69 -3.96
N CYS A 85 -4.48 26.22 -4.21
CA CYS A 85 -4.61 26.50 -4.88
C CYS A 85 -4.81 26.20 -5.66
N GLY A 86 -4.87 26.13 -5.91
CA GLY A 86 -5.00 25.80 -6.71
C GLY A 86 -5.05 25.39 -7.45
N THR A 87 -5.11 25.49 -7.74
CA THR A 87 -5.13 25.11 -8.50
C THR A 87 -5.00 24.20 -9.02
N LYS A 88 -5.01 24.20 -9.24
CA LYS A 88 -4.84 23.40 -9.75
C LYS A 88 -4.56 22.38 -10.11
N ILE A 89 -4.46 22.37 -10.24
CA ILE A 89 -4.17 21.53 -10.61
C ILE A 89 -4.14 20.60 -10.84
N PRO A 90 -4.08 20.48 -11.06
CA PRO A 90 -4.00 19.56 -11.28
C PRO A 90 -3.86 18.51 -11.31
N TYR A 91 -3.77 18.48 -11.39
CA TYR A 91 -3.47 17.48 -11.31
C TYR A 91 -4.11 16.80 -11.17
N ASP A 92 -4.64 17.18 -11.22
CA ASP A 92 -5.22 16.70 -11.03
C ASP A 92 -5.45 16.13 -11.17
#